data_f454033b3bdcdc04261c93852ab30a56
#
_entry.id   f454033b3bdcdc04261c93852ab30a56
#
_cell.length_a   1.000
_cell.length_b   1.000
_cell.length_c   1.000
_cell.angle_alpha   90.00
_cell.angle_beta   90.00
_cell.angle_gamma   90.00
#
_symmetry.space_group_name_H-M   'P 1'
#
loop_
_entity.id
_entity.type
_entity.pdbx_description
1 polymer ?
#
loop_
_entity_poly.entity_id
_entity_poly.type
_entity_poly.pdbx_seq_one_letter_code
_entity_poly.pdbx_strand_id
1 'polypeptide(L)'
;GKSGSFSGEDILKFILEKKECAYFITKKIYSFFVNDLVDENIVQQLSIQFYQSNYDIKSLMKTIFSSTWFYDAKNIAAKIKSPVELITGMFRLIPTSFEKDESKIFLQRTLGQVLLNPPNVAGWPGGRSWIDSSSLLFRMRLPQIIYYDKELDIEPKEETPETKMQMQQMQLADGFVKKFASKKLAATSDWSVITTYFSTASVTVNEIASMVLANK
;
A
#
# COMPACT_ATOMS: atom_id res chain seq x y z
N GLY A 1 12.66 3.58 -36.92
CA GLY A 1 11.30 3.39 -36.45
C GLY A 1 10.46 2.66 -37.50
N LYS A 2 9.43 1.92 -37.11
CA LYS A 2 8.46 1.34 -38.01
C LYS A 2 7.47 2.41 -38.46
N SER A 3 7.17 2.54 -39.76
CA SER A 3 6.18 3.49 -40.29
C SER A 3 5.10 2.75 -41.05
N GLY A 4 3.84 3.16 -40.91
CA GLY A 4 2.70 2.50 -41.55
C GLY A 4 1.39 2.75 -40.81
N SER A 5 0.30 2.17 -41.26
CA SER A 5 -0.97 2.14 -40.54
C SER A 5 -0.97 0.92 -39.61
N PHE A 6 -0.99 1.15 -38.30
CA PHE A 6 -0.91 0.11 -37.28
C PHE A 6 -2.19 0.04 -36.45
N SER A 7 -2.61 -1.17 -36.11
CA SER A 7 -3.65 -1.44 -35.12
C SER A 7 -3.11 -1.30 -33.71
N GLY A 8 -3.99 -1.24 -32.69
CA GLY A 8 -3.57 -1.28 -31.28
C GLY A 8 -2.76 -2.52 -30.94
N GLU A 9 -3.11 -3.67 -31.53
CA GLU A 9 -2.37 -4.94 -31.33
C GLU A 9 -0.94 -4.88 -31.88
N ASP A 10 -0.74 -4.23 -33.01
CA ASP A 10 0.59 -4.05 -33.59
C ASP A 10 1.47 -3.19 -32.68
N ILE A 11 0.90 -2.14 -32.11
CA ILE A 11 1.62 -1.29 -31.15
C ILE A 11 2.02 -2.10 -29.91
N LEU A 12 1.11 -2.92 -29.37
CA LEU A 12 1.44 -3.80 -28.22
C LEU A 12 2.57 -4.78 -28.56
N LYS A 13 2.54 -5.40 -29.74
CA LYS A 13 3.63 -6.28 -30.22
C LYS A 13 4.97 -5.54 -30.27
N PHE A 14 4.98 -4.31 -30.84
CA PHE A 14 6.21 -3.51 -30.91
C PHE A 14 6.77 -3.14 -29.53
N ILE A 15 5.91 -2.91 -28.54
CA ILE A 15 6.34 -2.68 -27.15
C ILE A 15 6.96 -3.94 -26.57
N LEU A 16 6.30 -5.10 -26.75
CA LEU A 16 6.78 -6.37 -26.22
C LEU A 16 8.05 -6.89 -26.91
N GLU A 17 8.35 -6.47 -28.15
CA GLU A 17 9.62 -6.74 -28.82
C GLU A 17 10.82 -6.03 -28.13
N LYS A 18 10.56 -5.04 -27.27
CA LYS A 18 11.61 -4.29 -26.57
C LYS A 18 12.00 -4.96 -25.26
N LYS A 19 13.29 -5.25 -25.09
CA LYS A 19 13.82 -5.80 -23.84
C LYS A 19 13.58 -4.86 -22.64
N GLU A 20 13.54 -3.57 -22.88
CA GLU A 20 13.24 -2.53 -21.91
C GLU A 20 11.85 -2.70 -21.31
N CYS A 21 10.89 -3.23 -22.08
CA CYS A 21 9.56 -3.56 -21.57
C CYS A 21 9.62 -4.66 -20.51
N ALA A 22 10.35 -5.75 -20.80
CA ALA A 22 10.55 -6.84 -19.85
C ALA A 22 11.27 -6.35 -18.58
N TYR A 23 12.31 -5.54 -18.72
CA TYR A 23 13.02 -4.94 -17.61
C TYR A 23 12.10 -4.05 -16.75
N PHE A 24 11.33 -3.18 -17.38
CA PHE A 24 10.39 -2.29 -16.70
C PHE A 24 9.34 -3.04 -15.88
N ILE A 25 8.73 -4.08 -16.47
CA ILE A 25 7.74 -4.92 -15.79
C ILE A 25 8.39 -5.69 -14.64
N THR A 26 9.54 -6.30 -14.87
CA THR A 26 10.29 -7.05 -13.85
C THR A 26 10.68 -6.15 -12.68
N LYS A 27 11.14 -4.94 -12.95
CA LYS A 27 11.49 -3.96 -11.92
C LYS A 27 10.28 -3.59 -11.06
N LYS A 28 9.11 -3.39 -11.67
CA LYS A 28 7.87 -3.14 -10.92
C LYS A 28 7.46 -4.33 -10.06
N ILE A 29 7.55 -5.54 -10.59
CA ILE A 29 7.24 -6.77 -9.84
C ILE A 29 8.21 -6.93 -8.66
N TYR A 30 9.50 -6.72 -8.90
CA TYR A 30 10.51 -6.77 -7.84
C TYR A 30 10.23 -5.76 -6.73
N SER A 31 10.00 -4.49 -7.08
CA SER A 31 9.68 -3.44 -6.10
C SER A 31 8.40 -3.74 -5.31
N PHE A 32 7.43 -4.40 -5.92
CA PHE A 32 6.17 -4.73 -5.26
C PHE A 32 6.32 -5.91 -4.29
N PHE A 33 7.01 -6.99 -4.69
CA PHE A 33 7.03 -8.25 -3.94
C PHE A 33 8.29 -8.46 -3.11
N VAL A 34 9.38 -7.78 -3.42
CA VAL A 34 10.68 -8.01 -2.78
C VAL A 34 11.11 -6.81 -1.94
N ASN A 35 11.49 -5.72 -2.59
CA ASN A 35 12.05 -4.56 -1.89
C ASN A 35 11.94 -3.30 -2.75
N ASP A 36 11.60 -2.17 -2.14
CA ASP A 36 11.59 -0.86 -2.81
C ASP A 36 13.00 -0.42 -3.25
N LEU A 37 14.04 -0.88 -2.53
CA LEU A 37 15.43 -0.71 -2.94
C LEU A 37 15.78 -1.82 -3.92
N VAL A 38 15.75 -1.48 -5.21
CA VAL A 38 15.92 -2.44 -6.30
C VAL A 38 17.38 -2.91 -6.39
N ASP A 39 17.58 -4.23 -6.39
CA ASP A 39 18.86 -4.83 -6.78
C ASP A 39 18.89 -4.95 -8.31
N GLU A 40 19.60 -4.03 -8.96
CA GLU A 40 19.64 -3.92 -10.42
C GLU A 40 20.21 -5.18 -11.09
N ASN A 41 21.16 -5.88 -10.44
CA ASN A 41 21.73 -7.12 -10.98
C ASN A 41 20.70 -8.25 -11.03
N ILE A 42 19.93 -8.41 -9.95
CA ILE A 42 18.87 -9.42 -9.89
C ILE A 42 17.77 -9.08 -10.90
N VAL A 43 17.33 -7.83 -10.95
CA VAL A 43 16.29 -7.39 -11.90
C VAL A 43 16.73 -7.57 -13.34
N GLN A 44 18.00 -7.30 -13.67
CA GLN A 44 18.53 -7.52 -15.00
C GLN A 44 18.49 -9.01 -15.40
N GLN A 45 18.92 -9.90 -14.52
CA GLN A 45 18.88 -11.35 -14.79
C GLN A 45 17.44 -11.86 -14.94
N LEU A 46 16.55 -11.47 -14.05
CA LEU A 46 15.12 -11.82 -14.13
C LEU A 46 14.47 -11.29 -15.40
N SER A 47 14.81 -10.08 -15.84
CA SER A 47 14.24 -9.46 -17.03
C SER A 47 14.63 -10.19 -18.31
N ILE A 48 15.85 -10.70 -18.39
CA ILE A 48 16.33 -11.52 -19.50
C ILE A 48 15.51 -12.84 -19.58
N GLN A 49 15.37 -13.51 -18.44
CA GLN A 49 14.58 -14.75 -18.38
C GLN A 49 13.11 -14.49 -18.72
N PHE A 50 12.55 -13.39 -18.22
CA PHE A 50 11.17 -13.00 -18.47
C PHE A 50 10.92 -12.70 -19.97
N TYR A 51 11.84 -11.98 -20.61
CA TYR A 51 11.79 -11.75 -22.06
C TYR A 51 11.87 -13.06 -22.84
N GLN A 52 12.82 -13.95 -22.49
CA GLN A 52 13.04 -15.25 -23.16
C GLN A 52 11.85 -16.21 -23.00
N SER A 53 11.15 -16.14 -21.87
CA SER A 53 9.92 -16.91 -21.61
C SER A 53 8.67 -16.37 -22.33
N ASN A 54 8.83 -15.38 -23.19
CA ASN A 54 7.71 -14.67 -23.84
C ASN A 54 6.73 -14.07 -22.81
N TYR A 55 7.29 -13.41 -21.80
CA TYR A 55 6.54 -12.72 -20.74
C TYR A 55 5.68 -13.66 -19.87
N ASP A 56 6.16 -14.86 -19.56
CA ASP A 56 5.50 -15.78 -18.63
C ASP A 56 5.66 -15.29 -17.18
N ILE A 57 4.63 -14.58 -16.69
CA ILE A 57 4.58 -14.04 -15.32
C ILE A 57 4.65 -15.16 -14.28
N LYS A 58 4.03 -16.32 -14.54
CA LYS A 58 4.04 -17.45 -13.61
C LYS A 58 5.47 -17.97 -13.38
N SER A 59 6.24 -18.10 -14.46
CA SER A 59 7.65 -18.51 -14.37
C SER A 59 8.48 -17.48 -13.61
N LEU A 60 8.30 -16.18 -13.91
CA LEU A 60 8.98 -15.10 -13.21
C LEU A 60 8.68 -15.13 -11.70
N MET A 61 7.42 -15.21 -11.30
CA MET A 61 7.01 -15.27 -9.89
C MET A 61 7.56 -16.51 -9.19
N LYS A 62 7.53 -17.67 -9.86
CA LYS A 62 8.13 -18.90 -9.33
C LYS A 62 9.62 -18.71 -9.07
N THR A 63 10.36 -18.13 -10.01
CA THR A 63 11.80 -17.86 -9.85
C THR A 63 12.05 -16.94 -8.66
N ILE A 64 11.28 -15.85 -8.52
CA ILE A 64 11.42 -14.93 -7.39
C ILE A 64 11.19 -15.64 -6.06
N PHE A 65 10.06 -16.31 -5.88
CA PHE A 65 9.69 -16.91 -4.59
C PHE A 65 10.48 -18.17 -4.23
N SER A 66 11.13 -18.84 -5.19
CA SER A 66 12.00 -19.99 -4.92
C SER A 66 13.47 -19.62 -4.74
N SER A 67 13.83 -18.36 -4.93
CA SER A 67 15.21 -17.90 -4.79
C SER A 67 15.58 -17.66 -3.34
N THR A 68 16.79 -18.03 -2.94
CA THR A 68 17.28 -17.84 -1.57
C THR A 68 17.34 -16.37 -1.18
N TRP A 69 17.77 -15.50 -2.10
CA TRP A 69 17.88 -14.05 -1.87
C TRP A 69 16.55 -13.38 -1.56
N PHE A 70 15.41 -13.98 -1.96
CA PHE A 70 14.08 -13.46 -1.62
C PHE A 70 13.87 -13.45 -0.10
N TYR A 71 14.42 -14.44 0.60
CA TYR A 71 14.31 -14.62 2.05
C TYR A 71 15.46 -13.97 2.83
N ASP A 72 16.31 -13.20 2.18
CA ASP A 72 17.35 -12.44 2.87
C ASP A 72 16.75 -11.46 3.88
N ALA A 73 17.40 -11.27 5.01
CA ALA A 73 16.95 -10.37 6.07
C ALA A 73 16.67 -8.94 5.58
N LYS A 74 17.41 -8.46 4.57
CA LYS A 74 17.18 -7.14 3.95
C LYS A 74 15.84 -7.00 3.24
N ASN A 75 15.22 -8.12 2.83
CA ASN A 75 13.96 -8.15 2.09
C ASN A 75 12.76 -8.46 3.00
N ILE A 76 13.01 -8.98 4.21
CA ILE A 76 11.96 -9.28 5.17
C ILE A 76 11.46 -7.96 5.76
N ALA A 77 10.15 -7.72 5.70
CA ALA A 77 9.49 -6.51 6.20
C ALA A 77 10.02 -5.19 5.59
N ALA A 78 10.68 -5.26 4.44
CA ALA A 78 11.25 -4.10 3.76
C ALA A 78 10.18 -3.19 3.12
N LYS A 79 8.98 -3.72 2.86
CA LYS A 79 7.91 -2.97 2.17
C LYS A 79 7.18 -2.03 3.13
N ILE A 80 7.13 -0.76 2.78
CA ILE A 80 6.26 0.22 3.45
C ILE A 80 4.83 -0.05 2.99
N LYS A 81 3.96 -0.41 3.94
CA LYS A 81 2.53 -0.62 3.66
C LYS A 81 1.90 0.66 3.13
N SER A 82 1.13 0.56 2.06
CA SER A 82 0.26 1.66 1.62
C SER A 82 -0.76 1.99 2.73
N PRO A 83 -1.37 3.18 2.71
CA PRO A 83 -2.41 3.54 3.69
C PRO A 83 -3.51 2.50 3.83
N VAL A 84 -4.03 2.00 2.72
CA VAL A 84 -5.10 0.99 2.71
C VAL A 84 -4.61 -0.36 3.22
N GLU A 85 -3.39 -0.80 2.84
CA GLU A 85 -2.79 -2.03 3.38
C GLU A 85 -2.57 -1.94 4.90
N LEU A 86 -2.18 -0.78 5.41
CA LEU A 86 -2.03 -0.56 6.85
C LEU A 86 -3.37 -0.69 7.58
N ILE A 87 -4.38 0.06 7.13
CA ILE A 87 -5.72 0.07 7.75
C ILE A 87 -6.34 -1.33 7.71
N THR A 88 -6.34 -1.97 6.54
CA THR A 88 -6.91 -3.31 6.38
C THR A 88 -6.16 -4.37 7.16
N GLY A 89 -4.85 -4.25 7.28
CA GLY A 89 -4.02 -5.11 8.13
C GLY A 89 -4.42 -5.00 9.60
N MET A 90 -4.62 -3.78 10.09
CA MET A 90 -5.10 -3.55 11.46
C MET A 90 -6.49 -4.15 11.70
N PHE A 91 -7.43 -3.94 10.76
CA PHE A 91 -8.79 -4.48 10.90
C PHE A 91 -8.88 -6.00 10.74
N ARG A 92 -7.90 -6.62 10.07
CA ARG A 92 -7.77 -8.08 10.04
C ARG A 92 -7.20 -8.65 11.34
N LEU A 93 -6.30 -7.91 11.96
CA LEU A 93 -5.72 -8.32 13.24
C LEU A 93 -6.72 -8.17 14.38
N ILE A 94 -7.40 -7.02 14.43
CA ILE A 94 -8.45 -6.73 15.40
C ILE A 94 -9.68 -6.27 14.61
N PRO A 95 -10.69 -7.14 14.45
CA PRO A 95 -11.90 -6.79 13.75
C PRO A 95 -12.53 -5.53 14.33
N THR A 96 -12.71 -4.53 13.49
CA THR A 96 -13.16 -3.19 13.90
C THR A 96 -14.32 -2.74 13.02
N SER A 97 -15.40 -2.32 13.65
CA SER A 97 -16.55 -1.70 13.02
C SER A 97 -16.60 -0.21 13.34
N PHE A 98 -17.22 0.56 12.47
CA PHE A 98 -17.45 1.99 12.67
C PHE A 98 -18.92 2.27 12.61
N GLU A 99 -19.40 3.18 13.44
CA GLU A 99 -20.80 3.64 13.40
C GLU A 99 -21.15 4.29 12.05
N LYS A 100 -20.13 4.90 11.38
CA LYS A 100 -20.29 5.61 10.12
C LYS A 100 -19.23 5.17 9.12
N ASP A 101 -19.64 4.84 7.91
CA ASP A 101 -18.71 4.46 6.82
C ASP A 101 -17.78 5.60 6.39
N GLU A 102 -18.20 6.86 6.60
CA GLU A 102 -17.40 8.04 6.37
C GLU A 102 -16.07 8.02 7.16
N SER A 103 -16.04 7.38 8.33
CA SER A 103 -14.82 7.23 9.12
C SER A 103 -13.71 6.48 8.34
N LYS A 104 -14.08 5.48 7.53
CA LYS A 104 -13.14 4.74 6.69
C LYS A 104 -12.56 5.61 5.57
N ILE A 105 -13.40 6.45 4.96
CA ILE A 105 -12.96 7.39 3.92
C ILE A 105 -12.07 8.48 4.52
N PHE A 106 -12.41 8.97 5.71
CA PHE A 106 -11.59 9.93 6.43
C PHE A 106 -10.17 9.38 6.71
N LEU A 107 -10.05 8.15 7.19
CA LEU A 107 -8.75 7.50 7.41
C LEU A 107 -7.93 7.40 6.12
N GLN A 108 -8.56 7.04 5.01
CA GLN A 108 -7.91 6.95 3.70
C GLN A 108 -7.40 8.31 3.23
N ARG A 109 -8.19 9.38 3.37
CA ARG A 109 -7.82 10.75 3.01
C ARG A 109 -6.67 11.26 3.86
N THR A 110 -6.77 11.11 5.17
CA THR A 110 -5.72 11.59 6.10
C THR A 110 -4.38 10.91 5.85
N LEU A 111 -4.40 9.65 5.44
CA LEU A 111 -3.18 8.90 5.08
C LEU A 111 -2.74 9.12 3.61
N GLY A 112 -3.57 9.75 2.78
CA GLY A 112 -3.22 10.11 1.40
C GLY A 112 -3.52 9.03 0.36
N GLN A 113 -4.40 8.04 0.65
CA GLN A 113 -4.84 7.07 -0.36
C GLN A 113 -6.34 6.84 -0.26
N VAL A 114 -7.09 7.34 -1.22
CA VAL A 114 -8.53 7.07 -1.36
C VAL A 114 -8.74 6.05 -2.47
N LEU A 115 -9.28 4.88 -2.13
CA LEU A 115 -9.54 3.82 -3.12
C LEU A 115 -10.37 4.34 -4.29
N LEU A 116 -10.04 3.90 -5.49
CA LEU A 116 -10.67 4.27 -6.76
C LEU A 116 -10.49 5.74 -7.17
N ASN A 117 -9.72 6.52 -6.39
CA ASN A 117 -9.45 7.93 -6.71
C ASN A 117 -7.93 8.20 -6.71
N PRO A 118 -7.15 7.66 -7.67
CA PRO A 118 -5.72 7.92 -7.77
C PRO A 118 -5.43 9.37 -8.17
N PRO A 119 -4.28 9.94 -7.75
CA PRO A 119 -3.94 11.34 -8.05
C PRO A 119 -3.75 11.61 -9.55
N ASN A 120 -3.40 10.59 -10.33
CA ASN A 120 -3.24 10.68 -11.79
C ASN A 120 -3.32 9.27 -12.42
N VAL A 121 -3.17 9.21 -13.74
CA VAL A 121 -3.23 7.97 -14.52
C VAL A 121 -2.12 6.95 -14.20
N ALA A 122 -1.04 7.37 -13.57
CA ALA A 122 0.04 6.49 -13.12
C ALA A 122 -0.29 5.78 -11.78
N GLY A 123 -1.37 6.18 -11.11
CA GLY A 123 -1.75 5.65 -9.79
C GLY A 123 -1.11 6.42 -8.64
N TRP A 124 -1.06 5.78 -7.48
CA TRP A 124 -0.39 6.33 -6.30
C TRP A 124 1.11 6.02 -6.34
N PRO A 125 1.96 6.97 -5.90
CA PRO A 125 3.36 6.65 -5.65
C PRO A 125 3.45 5.60 -4.54
N GLY A 126 4.39 4.67 -4.68
CA GLY A 126 4.60 3.59 -3.71
C GLY A 126 5.73 3.88 -2.72
N GLY A 127 6.00 2.88 -1.86
CA GLY A 127 7.19 2.85 -1.03
C GLY A 127 7.33 4.06 -0.09
N ARG A 128 8.47 4.70 -0.12
CA ARG A 128 8.79 5.82 0.76
C ARG A 128 7.90 7.05 0.58
N SER A 129 7.26 7.19 -0.58
CA SER A 129 6.34 8.33 -0.83
C SER A 129 5.10 8.30 0.07
N TRP A 130 4.80 7.18 0.72
CA TRP A 130 3.76 7.09 1.74
C TRP A 130 4.12 7.72 3.08
N ILE A 131 5.39 8.08 3.27
CA ILE A 131 5.91 8.56 4.57
C ILE A 131 6.42 9.97 4.41
N ASP A 132 5.73 10.90 5.03
CA ASP A 132 6.20 12.23 5.39
C ASP A 132 5.99 12.46 6.89
N SER A 133 6.40 13.58 7.43
CA SER A 133 6.34 13.86 8.86
C SER A 133 4.92 13.73 9.43
N SER A 134 3.92 14.23 8.72
CA SER A 134 2.51 14.19 9.16
C SER A 134 1.93 12.80 9.07
N SER A 135 2.14 12.10 7.94
CA SER A 135 1.63 10.75 7.76
C SER A 135 2.32 9.74 8.67
N LEU A 136 3.61 9.91 8.97
CA LEU A 136 4.31 9.08 9.95
C LEU A 136 3.71 9.24 11.35
N LEU A 137 3.54 10.48 11.81
CA LEU A 137 2.93 10.75 13.11
C LEU A 137 1.52 10.15 13.20
N PHE A 138 0.71 10.33 12.14
CA PHE A 138 -0.62 9.77 12.11
C PHE A 138 -0.62 8.24 12.14
N ARG A 139 0.26 7.59 11.36
CA ARG A 139 0.42 6.14 11.37
C ARG A 139 0.77 5.60 12.77
N MET A 140 1.65 6.29 13.50
CA MET A 140 2.01 5.91 14.87
C MET A 140 0.86 6.08 15.86
N ARG A 141 0.01 7.09 15.66
CA ARG A 141 -1.17 7.35 16.52
C ARG A 141 -2.40 6.54 16.14
N LEU A 142 -2.43 5.99 14.93
CA LEU A 142 -3.60 5.29 14.39
C LEU A 142 -4.17 4.19 15.31
N PRO A 143 -3.35 3.31 15.95
CA PRO A 143 -3.86 2.33 16.90
C PRO A 143 -4.57 2.98 18.09
N GLN A 144 -4.03 4.08 18.60
CA GLN A 144 -4.61 4.79 19.75
C GLN A 144 -5.96 5.42 19.37
N ILE A 145 -6.05 5.97 18.17
CA ILE A 145 -7.26 6.61 17.67
C ILE A 145 -8.37 5.57 17.45
N ILE A 146 -8.02 4.42 16.86
CA ILE A 146 -9.00 3.39 16.50
C ILE A 146 -9.40 2.56 17.73
N TYR A 147 -8.42 2.09 18.52
CA TYR A 147 -8.67 1.09 19.55
C TYR A 147 -8.99 1.68 20.93
N TYR A 148 -8.62 2.93 21.17
CA TYR A 148 -8.86 3.60 22.43
C TYR A 148 -9.77 4.83 22.31
N ASP A 149 -10.42 5.00 21.16
CA ASP A 149 -11.38 6.07 20.86
C ASP A 149 -10.85 7.47 21.25
N LYS A 150 -9.55 7.70 21.02
CA LYS A 150 -8.94 9.00 21.29
C LYS A 150 -9.36 10.01 20.22
N GLU A 151 -9.49 11.25 20.64
CA GLU A 151 -9.85 12.34 19.74
C GLU A 151 -8.81 12.55 18.64
N LEU A 152 -9.32 12.88 17.47
CA LEU A 152 -8.52 13.27 16.31
C LEU A 152 -8.12 14.73 16.47
N ASP A 153 -6.87 14.94 16.79
CA ASP A 153 -6.20 16.25 16.83
C ASP A 153 -5.31 16.41 15.57
N ILE A 154 -5.88 16.11 14.40
CA ILE A 154 -5.13 16.08 13.14
C ILE A 154 -6.02 16.62 12.04
N GLU A 155 -5.53 17.65 11.36
CA GLU A 155 -6.15 18.14 10.14
C GLU A 155 -5.75 17.26 8.95
N PRO A 156 -6.70 16.93 8.05
CA PRO A 156 -6.38 16.28 6.79
C PRO A 156 -5.38 17.12 6.00
N LYS A 157 -4.50 16.48 5.24
CA LYS A 157 -3.57 17.19 4.37
C LYS A 157 -4.32 18.15 3.45
N GLU A 158 -3.77 19.34 3.26
CA GLU A 158 -4.25 20.27 2.24
C GLU A 158 -4.13 19.60 0.86
N GLU A 159 -5.22 19.63 0.15
CA GLU A 159 -5.30 19.06 -1.18
C GLU A 159 -4.59 19.99 -2.19
N THR A 160 -3.90 19.37 -3.15
CA THR A 160 -3.33 20.14 -4.25
C THR A 160 -4.45 20.84 -5.05
N PRO A 161 -4.18 21.95 -5.77
CA PRO A 161 -5.19 22.66 -6.56
C PRO A 161 -5.94 21.74 -7.53
N GLU A 162 -5.27 20.72 -8.08
CA GLU A 162 -5.86 19.74 -9.00
C GLU A 162 -6.84 18.80 -8.28
N THR A 163 -6.51 18.35 -7.06
CA THR A 163 -7.40 17.53 -6.23
C THR A 163 -8.60 18.33 -5.72
N LYS A 164 -8.41 19.62 -5.41
CA LYS A 164 -9.50 20.54 -5.05
C LYS A 164 -10.52 20.70 -6.18
N MET A 165 -10.05 20.81 -7.42
CA MET A 165 -10.92 20.95 -8.60
C MET A 165 -11.77 19.70 -8.86
N GLN A 166 -11.20 18.51 -8.70
CA GLN A 166 -11.93 17.24 -8.80
C GLN A 166 -12.96 17.05 -7.68
N MET A 167 -12.65 17.50 -6.46
CA MET A 167 -13.56 17.38 -5.31
C MET A 167 -14.70 18.41 -5.30
N GLN A 168 -14.49 19.61 -5.88
CA GLN A 168 -15.58 20.56 -6.10
C GLN A 168 -16.66 19.99 -7.04
N GLN A 169 -16.28 19.17 -8.00
CA GLN A 169 -17.25 18.48 -8.86
C GLN A 169 -18.02 17.38 -8.11
N MET A 170 -17.51 16.85 -7.00
CA MET A 170 -18.19 15.83 -6.19
C MET A 170 -19.06 16.40 -5.05
N GLN A 171 -19.13 17.73 -4.86
CA GLN A 171 -19.91 18.42 -3.80
C GLN A 171 -19.71 17.88 -2.35
N LEU A 172 -18.71 17.03 -2.13
CA LEU A 172 -18.50 16.30 -0.89
C LEU A 172 -17.41 16.89 0.02
N ALA A 173 -16.60 17.83 -0.50
CA ALA A 173 -15.33 18.15 0.15
C ALA A 173 -15.45 19.06 1.39
N ASP A 174 -16.16 20.18 1.32
CA ASP A 174 -16.09 21.20 2.39
C ASP A 174 -16.92 20.84 3.64
N GLY A 175 -18.04 20.15 3.47
CA GLY A 175 -18.86 19.70 4.59
C GLY A 175 -18.25 18.53 5.36
N PHE A 176 -17.42 17.72 4.69
CA PHE A 176 -16.84 16.50 5.24
C PHE A 176 -15.65 16.80 6.16
N VAL A 177 -14.74 17.67 5.73
CA VAL A 177 -13.53 18.03 6.48
C VAL A 177 -13.89 18.79 7.75
N LYS A 178 -14.78 19.77 7.68
CA LYS A 178 -15.25 20.55 8.83
C LYS A 178 -16.00 19.71 9.87
N LYS A 179 -16.68 18.62 9.43
CA LYS A 179 -17.48 17.77 10.31
C LYS A 179 -16.63 16.79 11.14
N PHE A 180 -15.40 16.50 10.69
CA PHE A 180 -14.48 15.56 11.36
C PHE A 180 -13.32 16.22 12.10
N ALA A 181 -13.14 17.55 11.97
CA ALA A 181 -12.01 18.28 12.58
C ALA A 181 -11.95 18.18 14.11
N SER A 182 -12.97 17.65 14.78
CA SER A 182 -12.99 17.53 16.25
C SER A 182 -13.69 16.26 16.76
N LYS A 183 -13.78 15.17 15.97
CA LYS A 183 -14.61 14.02 16.36
C LYS A 183 -13.83 12.72 16.42
N LYS A 184 -14.18 11.93 17.44
CA LYS A 184 -13.83 10.51 17.58
C LYS A 184 -14.35 9.72 16.38
N LEU A 185 -13.61 8.69 15.99
CA LEU A 185 -14.01 7.81 14.87
C LEU A 185 -15.20 6.91 15.19
N ALA A 186 -15.62 6.84 16.48
CA ALA A 186 -16.66 5.96 16.96
C ALA A 186 -16.45 4.52 16.45
N ALA A 187 -15.28 3.98 16.74
CA ALA A 187 -14.85 2.65 16.36
C ALA A 187 -15.09 1.67 17.51
N THR A 188 -15.66 0.50 17.19
CA THR A 188 -15.80 -0.62 18.13
C THR A 188 -14.92 -1.76 17.67
N SER A 189 -13.99 -2.19 18.52
CA SER A 189 -13.00 -3.22 18.22
C SER A 189 -13.31 -4.52 18.97
N ASP A 190 -13.28 -5.63 18.24
CA ASP A 190 -13.45 -6.96 18.81
C ASP A 190 -12.09 -7.56 19.17
N TRP A 191 -11.80 -7.59 20.46
CA TRP A 191 -10.57 -8.15 21.02
C TRP A 191 -10.62 -9.66 21.27
N SER A 192 -11.76 -10.30 21.06
CA SER A 192 -11.96 -11.73 21.38
C SER A 192 -10.97 -12.64 20.66
N VAL A 193 -10.65 -12.34 19.41
CA VAL A 193 -9.67 -13.09 18.59
C VAL A 193 -8.30 -13.09 19.26
N ILE A 194 -7.84 -11.92 19.69
CA ILE A 194 -6.53 -11.76 20.34
C ILE A 194 -6.54 -12.39 21.73
N THR A 195 -7.56 -12.09 22.54
CA THR A 195 -7.64 -12.65 23.89
C THR A 195 -7.74 -14.18 23.90
N THR A 196 -8.46 -14.76 22.95
CA THR A 196 -8.53 -16.24 22.80
C THR A 196 -7.17 -16.82 22.40
N TYR A 197 -6.48 -16.21 21.46
CA TYR A 197 -5.15 -16.67 21.02
C TYR A 197 -4.14 -16.61 22.18
N PHE A 198 -4.12 -15.52 22.95
CA PHE A 198 -3.18 -15.33 24.04
C PHE A 198 -3.56 -16.02 25.35
N SER A 199 -4.82 -16.39 25.56
CA SER A 199 -5.22 -17.20 26.70
C SER A 199 -4.70 -18.64 26.66
N THR A 200 -4.39 -19.13 25.47
CA THR A 200 -3.91 -20.51 25.25
C THR A 200 -2.40 -20.62 25.11
N ALA A 201 -1.69 -19.52 24.92
CA ALA A 201 -0.24 -19.49 24.71
C ALA A 201 0.41 -18.62 25.79
N SER A 202 1.48 -19.12 26.42
CA SER A 202 2.40 -18.30 27.23
C SER A 202 3.20 -17.37 26.30
N VAL A 203 2.55 -16.34 25.77
CA VAL A 203 3.14 -15.45 24.77
C VAL A 203 3.71 -14.23 25.44
N THR A 204 4.97 -13.94 25.18
CA THR A 204 5.66 -12.75 25.68
C THR A 204 5.29 -11.51 24.88
N VAL A 205 5.44 -10.33 25.48
CA VAL A 205 5.27 -9.04 24.80
C VAL A 205 6.10 -8.96 23.52
N ASN A 206 7.29 -9.58 23.50
CA ASN A 206 8.18 -9.61 22.34
C ASN A 206 7.60 -10.44 21.17
N GLU A 207 6.90 -11.53 21.45
CA GLU A 207 6.25 -12.33 20.42
C GLU A 207 5.06 -11.58 19.82
N ILE A 208 4.28 -10.89 20.66
CA ILE A 208 3.22 -9.99 20.19
C ILE A 208 3.81 -8.87 19.33
N ALA A 209 4.87 -8.23 19.80
CA ALA A 209 5.56 -7.19 19.04
C ALA A 209 6.08 -7.71 17.71
N SER A 210 6.62 -8.91 17.63
CA SER A 210 7.11 -9.52 16.38
C SER A 210 6.00 -9.84 15.38
N MET A 211 4.77 -10.13 15.86
CA MET A 211 3.60 -10.37 15.00
C MET A 211 3.01 -9.07 14.44
N VAL A 212 3.05 -7.99 15.23
CA VAL A 212 2.45 -6.70 14.89
C VAL A 212 3.45 -5.78 14.19
N LEU A 213 4.68 -5.79 14.69
CA LEU A 213 5.79 -5.01 14.16
C LEU A 213 6.62 -5.97 13.32
N ALA A 214 6.56 -5.83 12.01
CA ALA A 214 7.37 -6.63 11.09
C ALA A 214 8.89 -6.35 11.21
N ASN A 215 9.36 -5.92 12.37
CA ASN A 215 10.75 -5.58 12.63
C ASN A 215 11.26 -6.22 13.92
N LYS A 216 12.43 -6.83 13.75
CA LYS A 216 13.36 -7.06 14.85
C LYS A 216 14.09 -5.78 15.20
#